data_41730e1e8047e717ecdcaee253eda384
#
_entry.id   41730e1e8047e717ecdcaee253eda384
#
_cell.length_a   1.000
_cell.length_b   1.000
_cell.length_c   1.000
_cell.angle_alpha   90.00
_cell.angle_beta   90.00
_cell.angle_gamma   90.00
#
_symmetry.space_group_name_H-M   'P 1'
#
loop_
_entity.id
_entity.type
_entity.pdbx_description
1 polymer ?
#
loop_
_entity_poly.entity_id
_entity_poly.type
_entity_poly.pdbx_seq_one_letter_code
_entity_poly.pdbx_strand_id
1 'polypeptide(L)'
;FTLLRRLECVLEPTRDQVRETVKTMKDSGIDLGVILRTQTGYPFYNTSNYDLRSLGATRTRQNLEDYIASFSDNARVIFEQFDFANTLARMGKAGVLYKICQNFAAIDLHPDAVPERVMSNVYEHLIRRFGAEVNEAAEDFMTPRDVVHLAIELLLDPDDQMFIDNPGLIRTLYDPTCGTGGFLSDGMEHVNALRDRYSIAPVIVPYGQELEPETHAVCLASMLLKTVESDPGRDLSKNIKLGSTLSDDKLANEKFHYC
;
A
#
# COMPACT_ATOMS: atom_id res chain seq x y z
N PHE A 1 11.67 -5.25 -2.72
CA PHE A 1 11.96 -4.50 -3.97
C PHE A 1 10.73 -4.31 -4.86
N THR A 2 9.89 -5.31 -5.03
CA THR A 2 8.64 -5.19 -5.83
C THR A 2 7.78 -4.04 -5.33
N LEU A 3 7.56 -3.96 -4.02
CA LEU A 3 6.81 -2.87 -3.40
C LEU A 3 7.49 -1.51 -3.59
N LEU A 4 8.81 -1.44 -3.34
CA LEU A 4 9.57 -0.21 -3.56
C LEU A 4 9.42 0.29 -5.01
N ARG A 5 9.52 -0.61 -5.99
CA ARG A 5 9.34 -0.24 -7.39
C ARG A 5 7.90 0.19 -7.71
N ARG A 6 6.90 -0.46 -7.09
CA ARG A 6 5.49 -0.06 -7.22
C ARG A 6 5.28 1.38 -6.75
N LEU A 7 5.74 1.71 -5.53
CA LEU A 7 5.64 3.06 -4.98
C LEU A 7 6.42 4.08 -5.82
N GLU A 8 7.59 3.70 -6.33
CA GLU A 8 8.37 4.55 -7.22
C GLU A 8 7.63 4.86 -8.53
N CYS A 9 7.02 3.85 -9.17
CA CYS A 9 6.31 4.02 -10.44
C CYS A 9 5.15 5.01 -10.31
N VAL A 10 4.37 4.95 -9.25
CA VAL A 10 3.23 5.88 -9.05
C VAL A 10 3.67 7.32 -8.77
N LEU A 11 4.87 7.52 -8.21
CA LEU A 11 5.43 8.85 -7.94
C LEU A 11 6.23 9.41 -9.12
N GLU A 12 6.61 8.57 -10.09
CA GLU A 12 7.46 8.96 -11.23
C GLU A 12 6.89 10.16 -12.02
N PRO A 13 5.58 10.26 -12.32
CA PRO A 13 5.03 11.38 -13.08
C PRO A 13 5.16 12.74 -12.39
N THR A 14 5.16 12.78 -11.06
CA THR A 14 5.18 14.02 -10.26
C THR A 14 6.54 14.31 -9.62
N ARG A 15 7.53 13.45 -9.83
CA ARG A 15 8.85 13.51 -9.18
C ARG A 15 9.54 14.85 -9.33
N ASP A 16 9.62 15.38 -10.54
CA ASP A 16 10.33 16.63 -10.81
C ASP A 16 9.62 17.83 -10.17
N GLN A 17 8.28 17.83 -10.17
CA GLN A 17 7.49 18.84 -9.48
C GLN A 17 7.71 18.82 -7.97
N VAL A 18 7.73 17.63 -7.37
CA VAL A 18 8.03 17.43 -5.94
C VAL A 18 9.43 17.96 -5.60
N ARG A 19 10.45 17.60 -6.40
CA ARG A 19 11.83 18.07 -6.21
C ARG A 19 11.96 19.60 -6.27
N GLU A 20 11.29 20.23 -7.24
CA GLU A 20 11.30 21.68 -7.36
C GLU A 20 10.61 22.37 -6.17
N THR A 21 9.48 21.82 -5.71
CA THR A 21 8.78 22.31 -4.52
C THR A 21 9.65 22.21 -3.27
N VAL A 22 10.28 21.07 -3.05
CA VAL A 22 11.21 20.88 -1.91
C VAL A 22 12.36 21.87 -1.96
N LYS A 23 12.93 22.10 -3.14
CA LYS A 23 14.04 23.03 -3.33
C LYS A 23 13.66 24.49 -3.07
N THR A 24 12.49 24.90 -3.56
CA THR A 24 12.04 26.31 -3.47
C THR A 24 11.45 26.67 -2.11
N MET A 25 10.85 25.68 -1.40
CA MET A 25 10.13 25.90 -0.16
C MET A 25 10.84 25.38 1.08
N LYS A 26 12.10 24.91 0.97
CA LYS A 26 12.86 24.30 2.06
C LYS A 26 12.93 25.17 3.32
N ASP A 27 13.03 26.50 3.15
CA ASP A 27 13.21 27.46 4.23
C ASP A 27 11.92 28.25 4.55
N SER A 28 10.77 27.84 4.01
CA SER A 28 9.51 28.60 4.14
C SER A 28 8.80 28.45 5.50
N GLY A 29 9.21 27.48 6.33
CA GLY A 29 8.54 27.16 7.60
C GLY A 29 7.15 26.52 7.44
N ILE A 30 6.74 26.16 6.22
CA ILE A 30 5.45 25.54 5.90
C ILE A 30 5.59 24.02 5.99
N ASP A 31 4.56 23.33 6.49
CA ASP A 31 4.47 21.88 6.38
C ASP A 31 4.33 21.45 4.92
N LEU A 32 5.44 21.02 4.35
CA LEU A 32 5.49 20.54 2.96
C LEU A 32 4.67 19.27 2.74
N GLY A 33 4.41 18.49 3.78
CA GLY A 33 3.74 17.20 3.65
C GLY A 33 2.35 17.30 3.02
N VAL A 34 1.58 18.34 3.34
CA VAL A 34 0.26 18.59 2.74
C VAL A 34 0.40 18.92 1.25
N ILE A 35 1.32 19.82 0.93
CA ILE A 35 1.55 20.26 -0.46
C ILE A 35 2.00 19.07 -1.32
N LEU A 36 2.96 18.28 -0.82
CA LEU A 36 3.53 17.17 -1.57
C LEU A 36 2.51 16.05 -1.80
N ARG A 37 1.65 15.73 -0.82
CA ARG A 37 0.53 14.78 -1.01
C ARG A 37 -0.47 15.29 -2.06
N THR A 38 -0.79 16.57 -2.06
CA THR A 38 -1.66 17.15 -3.09
C THR A 38 -1.03 17.05 -4.48
N GLN A 39 0.28 17.29 -4.59
CA GLN A 39 1.00 17.20 -5.87
C GLN A 39 1.09 15.78 -6.40
N THR A 40 1.35 14.81 -5.53
CA THR A 40 1.44 13.40 -5.93
C THR A 40 0.08 12.78 -6.24
N GLY A 41 -1.01 13.32 -5.68
CA GLY A 41 -2.33 12.68 -5.72
C GLY A 41 -2.43 11.41 -4.86
N TYR A 42 -1.41 11.17 -4.02
CA TYR A 42 -1.33 10.03 -3.11
C TYR A 42 -1.08 10.50 -1.67
N PRO A 43 -1.47 9.70 -0.65
CA PRO A 43 -1.23 10.05 0.75
C PRO A 43 0.26 9.98 1.15
N PHE A 44 1.14 9.68 0.22
CA PHE A 44 2.58 9.58 0.43
C PHE A 44 3.37 10.30 -0.69
N TYR A 45 4.64 10.54 -0.43
CA TYR A 45 5.57 11.17 -1.35
C TYR A 45 7.00 10.70 -1.09
N ASN A 46 7.94 11.08 -1.98
CA ASN A 46 9.37 10.90 -1.78
C ASN A 46 10.12 12.18 -2.18
N THR A 47 10.98 12.69 -1.29
CA THR A 47 11.73 13.94 -1.49
C THR A 47 13.14 13.74 -2.02
N SER A 48 13.55 12.49 -2.29
CA SER A 48 14.89 12.14 -2.73
C SER A 48 15.21 12.63 -4.13
N ASN A 49 16.49 12.95 -4.34
CA ASN A 49 17.06 13.11 -5.68
C ASN A 49 17.38 11.77 -6.36
N TYR A 50 17.34 10.66 -5.62
CA TYR A 50 17.59 9.32 -6.15
C TYR A 50 16.30 8.67 -6.65
N ASP A 51 16.49 7.70 -7.51
CA ASP A 51 15.56 6.63 -7.90
C ASP A 51 16.36 5.36 -8.15
N LEU A 52 15.71 4.22 -8.39
CA LEU A 52 16.41 2.95 -8.58
C LEU A 52 17.40 2.95 -9.75
N ARG A 53 17.20 3.82 -10.75
CA ARG A 53 18.10 3.95 -11.92
C ARG A 53 19.36 4.76 -11.58
N SER A 54 19.23 5.75 -10.69
CA SER A 54 20.27 6.77 -10.42
C SER A 54 21.13 6.49 -9.18
N LEU A 55 20.94 5.35 -8.49
CA LEU A 55 21.66 5.00 -7.25
C LEU A 55 23.20 4.94 -7.39
N GLY A 56 23.72 4.68 -8.60
CA GLY A 56 25.15 4.51 -8.84
C GLY A 56 25.73 3.21 -8.29
N ALA A 57 26.83 2.74 -8.88
CA ALA A 57 27.42 1.43 -8.55
C ALA A 57 28.31 1.44 -7.29
N THR A 58 28.89 2.60 -6.93
CA THR A 58 29.89 2.69 -5.86
C THR A 58 29.31 2.86 -4.45
N ARG A 59 28.16 3.52 -4.33
CA ARG A 59 27.48 3.81 -3.06
C ARG A 59 26.02 3.35 -3.05
N THR A 60 25.73 2.31 -3.80
CA THR A 60 24.35 1.83 -4.03
C THR A 60 23.58 1.65 -2.73
N ARG A 61 24.18 1.01 -1.72
CA ARG A 61 23.52 0.78 -0.44
C ARG A 61 23.16 2.08 0.26
N GLN A 62 24.13 2.98 0.43
CA GLN A 62 23.91 4.26 1.11
C GLN A 62 22.87 5.11 0.38
N ASN A 63 22.99 5.24 -0.94
CA ASN A 63 22.06 6.01 -1.75
C ASN A 63 20.63 5.41 -1.72
N LEU A 64 20.50 4.09 -1.62
CA LEU A 64 19.22 3.42 -1.49
C LEU A 64 18.62 3.60 -0.08
N GLU A 65 19.43 3.54 0.96
CA GLU A 65 19.01 3.86 2.34
C GLU A 65 18.51 5.32 2.42
N ASP A 66 19.23 6.27 1.83
CA ASP A 66 18.83 7.68 1.74
C ASP A 66 17.54 7.86 0.93
N TYR A 67 17.39 7.09 -0.17
CA TYR A 67 16.17 7.09 -0.97
C TYR A 67 14.95 6.63 -0.16
N ILE A 68 15.09 5.53 0.59
CA ILE A 68 14.02 5.00 1.44
C ILE A 68 13.69 5.94 2.59
N ALA A 69 14.70 6.52 3.24
CA ALA A 69 14.53 7.49 4.31
C ALA A 69 13.81 8.78 3.85
N SER A 70 13.82 9.07 2.55
CA SER A 70 13.16 10.24 1.96
C SER A 70 11.68 10.04 1.65
N PHE A 71 11.14 8.83 1.84
CA PHE A 71 9.69 8.63 1.81
C PHE A 71 9.01 9.27 3.02
N SER A 72 7.75 9.67 2.85
CA SER A 72 6.89 10.07 3.97
C SER A 72 6.77 8.94 5.01
N ASP A 73 6.52 9.30 6.26
CA ASP A 73 6.54 8.36 7.40
C ASP A 73 5.66 7.13 7.20
N ASN A 74 4.45 7.33 6.65
CA ASN A 74 3.50 6.26 6.37
C ASN A 74 4.00 5.23 5.33
N ALA A 75 4.78 5.66 4.35
CA ALA A 75 5.39 4.75 3.39
C ALA A 75 6.70 4.14 3.92
N ARG A 76 7.47 4.88 4.73
CA ARG A 76 8.74 4.41 5.30
C ARG A 76 8.53 3.26 6.27
N VAL A 77 7.49 3.31 7.11
CA VAL A 77 7.14 2.27 8.08
C VAL A 77 6.99 0.88 7.44
N ILE A 78 6.56 0.83 6.19
CA ILE A 78 6.42 -0.42 5.43
C ILE A 78 7.77 -1.12 5.28
N PHE A 79 8.82 -0.36 4.91
CA PHE A 79 10.17 -0.91 4.74
C PHE A 79 10.81 -1.31 6.08
N GLU A 80 10.47 -0.62 7.16
CA GLU A 80 10.92 -0.95 8.51
C GLU A 80 10.36 -2.32 8.97
N GLN A 81 9.09 -2.59 8.68
CA GLN A 81 8.43 -3.87 9.03
C GLN A 81 9.00 -5.07 8.25
N PHE A 82 9.51 -4.85 7.03
CA PHE A 82 10.22 -5.87 6.27
C PHE A 82 11.69 -6.08 6.71
N ASP A 83 12.16 -5.41 7.75
CA ASP A 83 13.59 -5.40 8.12
C ASP A 83 14.52 -5.16 6.90
N PHE A 84 14.07 -4.22 6.05
CA PHE A 84 14.67 -4.02 4.74
C PHE A 84 16.14 -3.54 4.84
N ALA A 85 16.50 -2.80 5.89
CA ALA A 85 17.86 -2.34 6.13
C ALA A 85 18.85 -3.52 6.27
N ASN A 86 18.50 -4.56 7.02
CA ASN A 86 19.33 -5.77 7.15
C ASN A 86 19.41 -6.54 5.82
N THR A 87 18.31 -6.59 5.08
CA THR A 87 18.29 -7.18 3.74
C THR A 87 19.25 -6.46 2.79
N LEU A 88 19.25 -5.11 2.78
CA LEU A 88 20.18 -4.30 1.99
C LEU A 88 21.64 -4.53 2.40
N ALA A 89 21.90 -4.66 3.71
CA ALA A 89 23.24 -4.94 4.22
C ALA A 89 23.78 -6.30 3.71
N ARG A 90 22.95 -7.35 3.73
CA ARG A 90 23.29 -8.69 3.23
C ARG A 90 23.55 -8.67 1.73
N MET A 91 22.68 -8.05 0.94
CA MET A 91 22.83 -7.93 -0.52
C MET A 91 24.04 -7.08 -0.92
N GLY A 92 24.33 -6.01 -0.15
CA GLY A 92 25.50 -5.16 -0.33
C GLY A 92 26.81 -5.95 -0.11
N LYS A 93 26.87 -6.75 0.98
CA LYS A 93 28.03 -7.64 1.25
C LYS A 93 28.22 -8.70 0.17
N ALA A 94 27.12 -9.20 -0.40
CA ALA A 94 27.16 -10.16 -1.51
C ALA A 94 27.50 -9.53 -2.87
N GLY A 95 27.61 -8.19 -2.96
CA GLY A 95 27.94 -7.49 -4.21
C GLY A 95 26.84 -7.51 -5.29
N VAL A 96 25.60 -7.93 -4.94
CA VAL A 96 24.49 -8.09 -5.90
C VAL A 96 23.50 -6.93 -5.91
N LEU A 97 23.57 -6.03 -4.92
CA LEU A 97 22.56 -5.00 -4.68
C LEU A 97 22.35 -4.07 -5.89
N TYR A 98 23.42 -3.58 -6.50
CA TYR A 98 23.32 -2.69 -7.66
C TYR A 98 22.59 -3.36 -8.84
N LYS A 99 22.93 -4.61 -9.13
CA LYS A 99 22.29 -5.37 -10.22
C LYS A 99 20.80 -5.61 -9.94
N ILE A 100 20.45 -5.89 -8.69
CA ILE A 100 19.05 -6.03 -8.28
C ILE A 100 18.28 -4.72 -8.49
N CYS A 101 18.83 -3.59 -8.03
CA CYS A 101 18.21 -2.28 -8.25
C CYS A 101 17.99 -1.98 -9.73
N GLN A 102 19.01 -2.25 -10.59
CA GLN A 102 18.87 -2.02 -12.03
C GLN A 102 17.81 -2.92 -12.68
N ASN A 103 17.72 -4.19 -12.25
CA ASN A 103 16.70 -5.11 -12.76
C ASN A 103 15.30 -4.64 -12.39
N PHE A 104 15.08 -4.22 -11.13
CA PHE A 104 13.79 -3.69 -10.70
C PHE A 104 13.45 -2.35 -11.38
N ALA A 105 14.43 -1.48 -11.57
CA ALA A 105 14.26 -0.21 -12.28
C ALA A 105 13.75 -0.37 -13.74
N ALA A 106 14.03 -1.52 -14.36
CA ALA A 106 13.58 -1.84 -15.71
C ALA A 106 12.13 -2.35 -15.79
N ILE A 107 11.51 -2.70 -14.64
CA ILE A 107 10.15 -3.25 -14.61
C ILE A 107 9.16 -2.08 -14.43
N ASP A 108 8.15 -2.03 -15.28
CA ASP A 108 7.02 -1.11 -15.09
C ASP A 108 5.97 -1.77 -14.20
N LEU A 109 5.78 -1.21 -13.00
CA LEU A 109 4.77 -1.61 -12.03
C LEU A 109 3.74 -0.49 -11.78
N HIS A 110 3.61 0.48 -12.70
CA HIS A 110 2.56 1.50 -12.60
C HIS A 110 1.16 0.85 -12.60
N PRO A 111 0.16 1.39 -11.88
CA PRO A 111 -1.21 0.86 -11.87
C PRO A 111 -1.84 0.66 -13.25
N ASP A 112 -1.51 1.52 -14.22
CA ASP A 112 -1.98 1.41 -15.60
C ASP A 112 -1.40 0.19 -16.33
N ALA A 113 -0.16 -0.18 -16.03
CA ALA A 113 0.50 -1.35 -16.62
C ALA A 113 0.16 -2.63 -15.86
N VAL A 114 0.10 -2.56 -14.54
CA VAL A 114 -0.20 -3.69 -13.64
C VAL A 114 -1.28 -3.26 -12.66
N PRO A 115 -2.56 -3.54 -12.96
CA PRO A 115 -3.68 -3.20 -12.08
C PRO A 115 -3.53 -3.77 -10.67
N GLU A 116 -4.16 -3.12 -9.67
CA GLU A 116 -3.99 -3.46 -8.26
C GLU A 116 -4.35 -4.94 -7.96
N ARG A 117 -5.41 -5.46 -8.58
CA ARG A 117 -5.79 -6.87 -8.46
C ARG A 117 -4.66 -7.82 -8.89
N VAL A 118 -3.93 -7.47 -9.96
CA VAL A 118 -2.79 -8.26 -10.43
C VAL A 118 -1.61 -8.14 -9.47
N MET A 119 -1.35 -6.92 -8.95
CA MET A 119 -0.30 -6.70 -7.95
C MET A 119 -0.56 -7.46 -6.65
N SER A 120 -1.78 -7.50 -6.16
CA SER A 120 -2.15 -8.30 -4.99
C SER A 120 -1.79 -9.78 -5.20
N ASN A 121 -2.14 -10.35 -6.38
CA ASN A 121 -1.77 -11.74 -6.72
C ASN A 121 -0.25 -11.92 -6.76
N VAL A 122 0.51 -10.93 -7.25
CA VAL A 122 1.98 -10.97 -7.24
C VAL A 122 2.51 -10.99 -5.81
N TYR A 123 2.01 -10.15 -4.91
CA TYR A 123 2.43 -10.13 -3.51
C TYR A 123 2.10 -11.44 -2.80
N GLU A 124 0.88 -11.95 -2.97
CA GLU A 124 0.48 -13.25 -2.43
C GLU A 124 1.39 -14.37 -2.91
N HIS A 125 1.67 -14.41 -4.21
CA HIS A 125 2.57 -15.41 -4.79
C HIS A 125 3.99 -15.30 -4.22
N LEU A 126 4.51 -14.09 -4.06
CA LEU A 126 5.84 -13.86 -3.48
C LEU A 126 5.89 -14.28 -2.01
N ILE A 127 4.89 -13.91 -1.20
CA ILE A 127 4.81 -14.30 0.21
C ILE A 127 4.73 -15.82 0.32
N ARG A 128 3.87 -16.48 -0.46
CA ARG A 128 3.76 -17.94 -0.48
C ARG A 128 5.07 -18.61 -0.85
N ARG A 129 5.72 -18.16 -1.92
CA ARG A 129 6.96 -18.77 -2.40
C ARG A 129 8.12 -18.59 -1.43
N PHE A 130 8.30 -17.42 -0.86
CA PHE A 130 9.41 -17.14 0.05
C PHE A 130 9.10 -17.51 1.49
N GLY A 131 7.83 -17.48 1.89
CA GLY A 131 7.38 -17.98 3.19
C GLY A 131 7.55 -19.49 3.31
N ALA A 132 7.27 -20.25 2.25
CA ALA A 132 7.46 -21.70 2.20
C ALA A 132 8.94 -22.13 2.32
N GLU A 133 9.89 -21.29 1.88
CA GLU A 133 11.34 -21.54 2.05
C GLU A 133 11.81 -21.37 3.51
N VAL A 134 11.04 -20.66 4.35
CA VAL A 134 11.39 -20.35 5.75
C VAL A 134 10.57 -21.14 6.75
N ASN A 135 9.31 -21.45 6.44
CA ASN A 135 8.40 -22.24 7.28
C ASN A 135 7.40 -23.00 6.40
N GLU A 136 7.24 -24.30 6.65
CA GLU A 136 6.24 -25.18 5.98
C GLU A 136 4.78 -24.68 6.14
N ALA A 137 4.53 -23.71 7.02
CA ALA A 137 3.20 -23.18 7.35
C ALA A 137 2.75 -21.97 6.50
N ALA A 138 3.55 -21.47 5.56
CA ALA A 138 3.21 -20.26 4.79
C ALA A 138 2.00 -20.43 3.84
N GLU A 139 1.64 -21.69 3.51
CA GLU A 139 0.44 -21.98 2.69
C GLU A 139 -0.88 -21.84 3.47
N ASP A 140 -0.83 -21.90 4.81
CA ASP A 140 -2.02 -21.87 5.68
C ASP A 140 -2.56 -20.44 5.92
N PHE A 141 -1.85 -19.39 5.44
CA PHE A 141 -2.16 -18.01 5.79
C PHE A 141 -2.92 -17.21 4.73
N MET A 142 -3.23 -17.79 3.57
CA MET A 142 -3.85 -17.01 2.48
C MET A 142 -5.20 -17.58 2.07
N THR A 143 -6.25 -16.82 2.27
CA THR A 143 -7.59 -17.16 1.78
C THR A 143 -7.61 -17.10 0.25
N PRO A 144 -8.06 -18.16 -0.45
CA PRO A 144 -8.19 -18.14 -1.90
C PRO A 144 -9.07 -16.98 -2.38
N ARG A 145 -8.67 -16.32 -3.45
CA ARG A 145 -9.36 -15.15 -4.00
C ARG A 145 -10.83 -15.38 -4.31
N ASP A 146 -11.16 -16.55 -4.85
CA ASP A 146 -12.55 -16.90 -5.18
C ASP A 146 -13.42 -16.95 -3.92
N VAL A 147 -12.83 -17.38 -2.78
CA VAL A 147 -13.51 -17.39 -1.48
C VAL A 147 -13.68 -15.97 -0.94
N VAL A 148 -12.64 -15.13 -1.06
CA VAL A 148 -12.72 -13.71 -0.68
C VAL A 148 -13.82 -13.02 -1.48
N HIS A 149 -13.80 -13.18 -2.80
CA HIS A 149 -14.79 -12.57 -3.69
C HIS A 149 -16.21 -13.04 -3.36
N LEU A 150 -16.43 -14.35 -3.21
CA LEU A 150 -17.74 -14.90 -2.83
C LEU A 150 -18.23 -14.34 -1.48
N ALA A 151 -17.33 -14.22 -0.49
CA ALA A 151 -17.71 -13.71 0.82
C ALA A 151 -18.09 -12.23 0.77
N ILE A 152 -17.38 -11.42 0.01
CA ILE A 152 -17.70 -10.00 -0.21
C ILE A 152 -19.01 -9.82 -0.96
N GLU A 153 -19.27 -10.60 -2.03
CA GLU A 153 -20.55 -10.60 -2.73
C GLU A 153 -21.70 -10.93 -1.78
N LEU A 154 -21.57 -11.99 -0.99
CA LEU A 154 -22.62 -12.37 -0.01
C LEU A 154 -22.83 -11.31 1.08
N LEU A 155 -21.79 -10.57 1.44
CA LEU A 155 -21.84 -9.54 2.48
C LEU A 155 -22.46 -8.23 1.97
N LEU A 156 -22.13 -7.80 0.77
CA LEU A 156 -22.43 -6.46 0.25
C LEU A 156 -23.61 -6.43 -0.75
N ASP A 157 -23.78 -7.46 -1.59
CA ASP A 157 -24.83 -7.53 -2.62
C ASP A 157 -26.26 -7.27 -2.08
N PRO A 158 -26.64 -7.75 -0.88
CA PRO A 158 -27.94 -7.41 -0.29
C PRO A 158 -28.16 -5.90 -0.09
N ASP A 159 -27.09 -5.14 0.08
CA ASP A 159 -27.11 -3.69 0.33
C ASP A 159 -26.80 -2.85 -0.92
N ASP A 160 -26.55 -3.46 -2.07
CA ASP A 160 -26.24 -2.77 -3.33
C ASP A 160 -27.28 -1.70 -3.67
N GLN A 161 -28.57 -2.00 -3.51
CA GLN A 161 -29.62 -1.04 -3.77
C GLN A 161 -29.55 0.17 -2.81
N MET A 162 -29.12 -0.04 -1.57
CA MET A 162 -28.91 1.06 -0.60
C MET A 162 -27.75 1.96 -1.05
N PHE A 163 -26.65 1.39 -1.54
CA PHE A 163 -25.56 2.17 -2.13
C PHE A 163 -26.04 2.92 -3.37
N ILE A 164 -26.87 2.24 -4.19
CA ILE A 164 -27.46 2.78 -5.39
C ILE A 164 -28.38 3.99 -5.10
N ASP A 165 -29.20 3.93 -4.14
CA ASP A 165 -30.19 4.97 -3.84
C ASP A 165 -29.61 6.15 -3.04
N ASN A 166 -28.39 6.01 -2.50
CA ASN A 166 -27.78 7.02 -1.64
C ASN A 166 -26.40 7.46 -2.16
N PRO A 167 -26.33 8.37 -3.13
CA PRO A 167 -25.06 8.92 -3.62
C PRO A 167 -24.22 9.49 -2.49
N GLY A 168 -22.94 9.16 -2.49
CA GLY A 168 -21.99 9.61 -1.45
C GLY A 168 -22.14 8.90 -0.10
N LEU A 169 -22.92 7.81 -0.02
CA LEU A 169 -23.00 6.99 1.19
C LEU A 169 -21.62 6.47 1.58
N ILE A 170 -21.29 6.62 2.88
CA ILE A 170 -20.05 6.10 3.45
C ILE A 170 -20.39 4.95 4.40
N ARG A 171 -19.74 3.81 4.21
CA ARG A 171 -19.79 2.64 5.08
C ARG A 171 -18.40 2.19 5.48
N THR A 172 -18.28 1.47 6.58
CA THR A 172 -17.02 0.94 7.10
C THR A 172 -17.03 -0.58 6.99
N LEU A 173 -15.94 -1.15 6.52
CA LEU A 173 -15.70 -2.58 6.46
C LEU A 173 -14.50 -2.89 7.35
N TYR A 174 -14.65 -3.80 8.30
CA TYR A 174 -13.60 -4.22 9.23
C TYR A 174 -13.25 -5.70 9.02
N ASP A 175 -11.96 -5.95 8.93
CA ASP A 175 -11.40 -7.30 8.92
C ASP A 175 -10.44 -7.44 10.12
N PRO A 176 -10.81 -8.22 11.16
CA PRO A 176 -9.99 -8.39 12.37
C PRO A 176 -8.71 -9.19 12.19
N THR A 177 -8.53 -9.84 11.03
CA THR A 177 -7.36 -10.65 10.66
C THR A 177 -7.03 -10.43 9.18
N CYS A 178 -6.79 -9.16 8.83
CA CYS A 178 -6.92 -8.69 7.45
C CYS A 178 -5.86 -9.24 6.49
N GLY A 179 -4.83 -9.91 6.98
CA GLY A 179 -3.79 -10.47 6.13
C GLY A 179 -3.17 -9.38 5.24
N THR A 180 -3.06 -9.64 3.96
CA THR A 180 -2.62 -8.69 2.92
C THR A 180 -3.70 -7.68 2.52
N GLY A 181 -4.88 -7.71 3.12
CA GLY A 181 -5.99 -6.80 2.84
C GLY A 181 -6.91 -7.25 1.71
N GLY A 182 -6.97 -8.55 1.43
CA GLY A 182 -7.78 -9.11 0.34
C GLY A 182 -9.26 -8.75 0.45
N PHE A 183 -9.90 -9.06 1.58
CA PHE A 183 -11.31 -8.71 1.84
C PHE A 183 -11.57 -7.20 1.79
N LEU A 184 -10.66 -6.40 2.35
CA LEU A 184 -10.79 -4.95 2.33
C LEU A 184 -10.71 -4.39 0.91
N SER A 185 -9.80 -4.92 0.11
CA SER A 185 -9.62 -4.53 -1.29
C SER A 185 -10.82 -4.90 -2.15
N ASP A 186 -11.30 -6.13 -2.04
CA ASP A 186 -12.45 -6.61 -2.82
C ASP A 186 -13.74 -5.87 -2.42
N GLY A 187 -13.94 -5.58 -1.12
CA GLY A 187 -15.08 -4.77 -0.67
C GLY A 187 -15.06 -3.34 -1.24
N MET A 188 -13.90 -2.70 -1.32
CA MET A 188 -13.77 -1.40 -1.98
C MET A 188 -14.05 -1.50 -3.48
N GLU A 189 -13.54 -2.55 -4.15
CA GLU A 189 -13.76 -2.78 -5.59
C GLU A 189 -15.22 -3.05 -5.91
N HIS A 190 -15.92 -3.85 -5.08
CA HIS A 190 -17.34 -4.13 -5.22
C HIS A 190 -18.17 -2.82 -5.25
N VAL A 191 -18.01 -1.97 -4.24
CA VAL A 191 -18.74 -0.70 -4.15
C VAL A 191 -18.31 0.28 -5.25
N ASN A 192 -17.01 0.30 -5.64
CA ASN A 192 -16.54 1.11 -6.75
C ASN A 192 -17.14 0.67 -8.10
N ALA A 193 -17.43 -0.61 -8.29
CA ALA A 193 -18.08 -1.11 -9.52
C ALA A 193 -19.54 -0.61 -9.68
N LEU A 194 -20.15 -0.18 -8.59
CA LEU A 194 -21.52 0.42 -8.63
C LEU A 194 -21.50 1.89 -9.14
N ARG A 195 -20.31 2.45 -9.38
CA ARG A 195 -20.05 3.86 -9.68
C ARG A 195 -20.69 4.40 -10.96
N ASP A 196 -20.72 3.60 -12.02
CA ASP A 196 -21.20 4.05 -13.35
C ASP A 196 -22.66 4.56 -13.34
N ARG A 197 -23.33 4.48 -12.19
CA ARG A 197 -24.70 4.87 -11.97
C ARG A 197 -24.88 6.20 -11.24
N TYR A 198 -23.76 6.90 -10.84
CA TYR A 198 -23.86 8.05 -9.89
C TYR A 198 -23.02 9.26 -10.26
N SER A 199 -23.51 10.43 -9.81
CA SER A 199 -22.75 11.69 -9.79
C SER A 199 -21.74 11.76 -8.62
N ILE A 200 -22.02 11.06 -7.51
CA ILE A 200 -21.15 10.97 -6.32
C ILE A 200 -21.08 9.50 -5.91
N ALA A 201 -19.92 8.88 -6.06
CA ALA A 201 -19.73 7.47 -5.75
C ALA A 201 -19.91 7.17 -4.25
N PRO A 202 -20.56 6.05 -3.87
CA PRO A 202 -20.49 5.54 -2.51
C PRO A 202 -19.08 5.10 -2.16
N VAL A 203 -18.76 5.04 -0.86
CA VAL A 203 -17.40 4.74 -0.38
C VAL A 203 -17.44 3.69 0.72
N ILE A 204 -16.65 2.63 0.57
CA ILE A 204 -16.26 1.75 1.67
C ILE A 204 -14.94 2.26 2.25
N VAL A 205 -14.94 2.50 3.56
CA VAL A 205 -13.72 2.84 4.32
C VAL A 205 -13.21 1.58 5.02
N PRO A 206 -12.04 1.06 4.62
CA PRO A 206 -11.48 -0.16 5.19
C PRO A 206 -10.88 0.11 6.58
N TYR A 207 -11.03 -0.88 7.45
CA TYR A 207 -10.35 -1.00 8.75
C TYR A 207 -9.84 -2.42 8.87
N GLY A 208 -8.67 -2.61 9.46
CA GLY A 208 -8.10 -3.93 9.63
C GLY A 208 -7.14 -4.02 10.80
N GLN A 209 -6.90 -5.26 11.22
CA GLN A 209 -5.84 -5.57 12.16
C GLN A 209 -5.14 -6.84 11.72
N GLU A 210 -3.80 -6.85 11.80
CA GLU A 210 -2.97 -7.97 11.37
C GLU A 210 -1.83 -8.20 12.37
N LEU A 211 -1.60 -9.46 12.70
CA LEU A 211 -0.59 -9.87 13.67
C LEU A 211 0.83 -9.86 13.08
N GLU A 212 0.97 -10.36 11.86
CA GLU A 212 2.26 -10.58 11.22
C GLU A 212 2.78 -9.30 10.55
N PRO A 213 3.96 -8.77 10.97
CA PRO A 213 4.47 -7.48 10.46
C PRO A 213 4.65 -7.43 8.95
N GLU A 214 5.14 -8.51 8.31
CA GLU A 214 5.38 -8.55 6.86
C GLU A 214 4.07 -8.50 6.08
N THR A 215 3.09 -9.26 6.52
CA THR A 215 1.75 -9.30 5.93
C THR A 215 1.02 -7.97 6.13
N HIS A 216 1.12 -7.40 7.35
CA HIS A 216 0.62 -6.07 7.65
C HIS A 216 1.25 -5.00 6.74
N ALA A 217 2.57 -5.05 6.49
CA ALA A 217 3.25 -4.11 5.60
C ALA A 217 2.72 -4.17 4.16
N VAL A 218 2.36 -5.36 3.66
CA VAL A 218 1.72 -5.51 2.35
C VAL A 218 0.33 -4.87 2.34
N CYS A 219 -0.46 -5.09 3.40
CA CYS A 219 -1.77 -4.46 3.54
C CYS A 219 -1.66 -2.93 3.57
N LEU A 220 -0.72 -2.38 4.37
CA LEU A 220 -0.45 -0.93 4.40
C LEU A 220 -0.16 -0.38 3.01
N ALA A 221 0.70 -1.05 2.24
CA ALA A 221 1.06 -0.62 0.91
C ALA A 221 -0.13 -0.64 -0.06
N SER A 222 -0.95 -1.69 0.00
CA SER A 222 -2.17 -1.78 -0.79
C SER A 222 -3.13 -0.62 -0.45
N MET A 223 -3.32 -0.32 0.83
CA MET A 223 -4.19 0.77 1.28
C MET A 223 -3.62 2.17 0.93
N LEU A 224 -2.30 2.35 0.92
CA LEU A 224 -1.67 3.61 0.47
C LEU A 224 -1.88 3.88 -1.03
N LEU A 225 -1.93 2.83 -1.83
CA LEU A 225 -2.12 2.93 -3.28
C LEU A 225 -3.59 3.10 -3.68
N LYS A 226 -4.53 2.75 -2.79
CA LYS A 226 -5.96 2.97 -3.02
C LYS A 226 -6.33 4.41 -2.67
N THR A 227 -6.77 5.16 -3.67
CA THR A 227 -7.24 6.53 -3.51
C THR A 227 -8.76 6.57 -3.43
N VAL A 228 -9.28 7.52 -2.66
CA VAL A 228 -10.70 7.87 -2.65
C VAL A 228 -10.87 9.09 -3.55
N GLU A 229 -11.71 9.02 -4.59
CA GLU A 229 -11.83 10.13 -5.55
C GLU A 229 -12.23 11.46 -4.90
N SER A 230 -13.11 11.40 -3.92
CA SER A 230 -13.54 12.59 -3.16
C SER A 230 -12.44 13.16 -2.25
N ASP A 231 -11.41 12.36 -1.95
CA ASP A 231 -10.29 12.74 -1.09
C ASP A 231 -9.03 11.90 -1.47
N PRO A 232 -8.35 12.24 -2.57
CA PRO A 232 -7.17 11.49 -3.04
C PRO A 232 -6.01 11.46 -2.04
N GLY A 233 -5.93 12.46 -1.15
CA GLY A 233 -4.91 12.52 -0.10
C GLY A 233 -5.24 11.70 1.15
N ARG A 234 -6.40 11.04 1.20
CA ARG A 234 -6.82 10.25 2.37
C ARG A 234 -5.94 9.01 2.53
N ASP A 235 -5.32 8.94 3.69
CA ASP A 235 -4.44 7.84 4.05
C ASP A 235 -5.25 6.70 4.72
N LEU A 236 -5.66 5.73 3.92
CA LEU A 236 -6.40 4.55 4.38
C LEU A 236 -5.53 3.60 5.20
N SER A 237 -4.20 3.64 5.05
CA SER A 237 -3.28 2.80 5.80
C SER A 237 -3.33 3.04 7.31
N LYS A 238 -3.74 4.24 7.73
CA LYS A 238 -3.91 4.58 9.16
C LYS A 238 -4.96 3.75 9.89
N ASN A 239 -5.89 3.17 9.14
CA ASN A 239 -6.96 2.34 9.67
C ASN A 239 -6.52 0.88 9.87
N ILE A 240 -5.33 0.51 9.39
CA ILE A 240 -4.78 -0.84 9.51
C ILE A 240 -3.83 -0.86 10.71
N LYS A 241 -4.08 -1.77 11.65
CA LYS A 241 -3.35 -1.86 12.93
C LYS A 241 -2.51 -3.11 12.97
N LEU A 242 -1.30 -2.99 13.53
CA LEU A 242 -0.45 -4.14 13.82
C LEU A 242 -0.76 -4.66 15.24
N GLY A 243 -0.99 -5.95 15.37
CA GLY A 243 -1.20 -6.62 16.64
C GLY A 243 -2.27 -7.72 16.59
N SER A 244 -2.37 -8.48 17.67
CA SER A 244 -3.34 -9.57 17.79
C SER A 244 -4.72 -9.04 18.19
N THR A 245 -5.73 -9.25 17.38
CA THR A 245 -7.12 -8.90 17.69
C THR A 245 -7.64 -9.65 18.92
N LEU A 246 -7.14 -10.86 19.17
CA LEU A 246 -7.59 -11.68 20.30
C LEU A 246 -7.03 -11.21 21.65
N SER A 247 -5.82 -10.64 21.69
CA SER A 247 -5.15 -10.26 22.93
C SER A 247 -4.96 -8.75 23.10
N ASP A 248 -5.02 -7.99 22.03
CA ASP A 248 -4.75 -6.54 21.99
C ASP A 248 -5.52 -5.89 20.82
N ASP A 249 -6.85 -5.93 20.88
CA ASP A 249 -7.71 -5.33 19.88
C ASP A 249 -7.60 -3.80 19.92
N LYS A 250 -6.92 -3.26 18.91
CA LYS A 250 -6.70 -1.81 18.76
C LYS A 250 -7.96 -1.04 18.36
N LEU A 251 -8.99 -1.75 17.90
CA LEU A 251 -10.24 -1.20 17.40
C LEU A 251 -11.47 -1.61 18.24
N ALA A 252 -11.25 -2.15 19.45
CA ALA A 252 -12.28 -2.69 20.36
C ALA A 252 -13.43 -1.71 20.69
N ASN A 253 -13.18 -0.39 20.61
CA ASN A 253 -14.18 0.63 20.91
C ASN A 253 -14.87 1.19 19.65
N GLU A 254 -14.47 0.74 18.47
CA GLU A 254 -15.04 1.17 17.20
C GLU A 254 -16.26 0.31 16.83
N LYS A 255 -17.12 0.87 15.99
CA LYS A 255 -18.27 0.15 15.43
C LYS A 255 -18.21 0.23 13.91
N PHE A 256 -18.42 -0.89 13.26
CA PHE A 256 -18.36 -1.01 11.82
C PHE A 256 -19.69 -1.41 11.24
N HIS A 257 -19.95 -1.07 9.98
CA HIS A 257 -21.16 -1.46 9.28
C HIS A 257 -21.10 -2.91 8.83
N TYR A 258 -19.90 -3.33 8.40
CA TYR A 258 -19.61 -4.69 7.93
C TYR A 258 -18.35 -5.22 8.65
N CYS A 259 -18.36 -6.53 8.95
CA CYS A 259 -17.27 -7.23 9.59
C CYS A 259 -17.20 -8.69 9.08
#